data_d2f37a8c9c2698397560838e3a1ce7f3
#
_entry.id   d2f37a8c9c2698397560838e3a1ce7f3
#
_cell.length_a   1.000
_cell.length_b   1.000
_cell.length_c   1.000
_cell.angle_alpha   90.00
_cell.angle_beta   90.00
_cell.angle_gamma   90.00
#
_symmetry.space_group_name_H-M   'P 1'
#
loop_
_entity.id
_entity.type
_entity.pdbx_description
1 polymer ?
#
loop_
_entity_poly.entity_id
_entity_poly.type
_entity_poly.pdbx_seq_one_letter_code
_entity_poly.pdbx_strand_id
1 'polypeptide(L)'
;MRQSGSKVRNTTSRAKVRRRKPASVRQPATLYVCRSCVWSEAQRERDDRRQGDFLLEAINQKIERAPLPQNSGLRAVHCLNGCKTPCNVAFRAPGKHGLRFSHLTLENAGEVLSFLGAYFESEVGNVPEADIPEGLRGKLTVRTPPPPIRSINRLK
;
A
#
# COMPACT_ATOMS: atom_id res chain seq x y z
N MET A 1 -38.01 43.12 -50.81
CA MET A 1 -36.76 42.35 -50.65
C MET A 1 -36.22 42.61 -49.26
N ARG A 2 -36.31 41.63 -48.35
CA ARG A 2 -35.76 41.70 -46.99
C ARG A 2 -34.73 40.61 -46.86
N GLN A 3 -33.43 40.99 -46.68
CA GLN A 3 -32.34 40.08 -46.46
C GLN A 3 -32.21 39.77 -44.96
N SER A 4 -32.37 38.48 -44.62
CA SER A 4 -32.15 37.96 -43.29
C SER A 4 -30.66 37.67 -43.06
N GLY A 5 -30.00 38.45 -42.20
CA GLY A 5 -28.63 38.20 -41.75
C GLY A 5 -28.60 37.12 -40.65
N SER A 6 -28.07 35.94 -40.98
CA SER A 6 -27.82 34.88 -40.03
C SER A 6 -26.58 35.14 -39.20
N LYS A 7 -26.73 35.32 -37.90
CA LYS A 7 -25.66 35.59 -36.95
C LYS A 7 -25.10 34.24 -36.43
N VAL A 8 -23.99 33.78 -36.97
CA VAL A 8 -23.25 32.61 -36.53
C VAL A 8 -22.60 32.91 -35.17
N ARG A 9 -23.05 32.24 -34.12
CA ARG A 9 -22.42 32.29 -32.78
C ARG A 9 -21.27 31.30 -32.71
N ASN A 10 -20.06 31.82 -32.71
CA ASN A 10 -18.84 31.07 -32.55
C ASN A 10 -18.65 30.74 -31.04
N THR A 11 -19.04 29.56 -30.59
CA THR A 11 -18.78 29.07 -29.23
C THR A 11 -17.44 28.35 -29.20
N THR A 12 -16.35 29.10 -29.00
CA THR A 12 -15.05 28.52 -28.68
C THR A 12 -15.06 27.96 -27.24
N SER A 13 -15.33 26.67 -27.13
CA SER A 13 -15.18 25.93 -25.88
C SER A 13 -13.69 25.87 -25.48
N ARG A 14 -13.30 26.71 -24.53
CA ARG A 14 -11.98 26.65 -23.89
C ARG A 14 -11.89 25.38 -23.06
N ALA A 15 -11.30 24.34 -23.63
CA ALA A 15 -10.92 23.13 -22.87
C ALA A 15 -9.97 23.53 -21.74
N LYS A 16 -10.42 23.39 -20.48
CA LYS A 16 -9.60 23.57 -19.28
C LYS A 16 -8.48 22.51 -19.29
N VAL A 17 -7.29 22.89 -19.75
CA VAL A 17 -6.10 22.06 -19.60
C VAL A 17 -5.86 21.86 -18.12
N ARG A 18 -6.17 20.66 -17.61
CA ARG A 18 -5.81 20.22 -16.26
C ARG A 18 -4.28 20.24 -16.17
N ARG A 19 -3.70 21.28 -15.55
CA ARG A 19 -2.29 21.27 -15.14
C ARG A 19 -2.05 20.01 -14.31
N ARG A 20 -1.32 19.04 -14.88
CA ARG A 20 -0.78 17.92 -14.12
C ARG A 20 0.11 18.52 -13.04
N LYS A 21 -0.22 18.26 -11.76
CA LYS A 21 0.69 18.57 -10.64
C LYS A 21 2.05 17.95 -10.97
N PRO A 22 3.17 18.65 -10.70
CA PRO A 22 4.50 18.06 -10.86
C PRO A 22 4.52 16.74 -10.08
N ALA A 23 5.13 15.71 -10.66
CA ALA A 23 5.29 14.42 -10.01
C ALA A 23 5.98 14.66 -8.66
N SER A 24 5.23 14.57 -7.57
CA SER A 24 5.80 14.62 -6.23
C SER A 24 6.81 13.50 -6.13
N VAL A 25 8.01 13.78 -5.63
CA VAL A 25 9.02 12.75 -5.34
C VAL A 25 8.33 11.69 -4.47
N ARG A 26 8.08 10.51 -5.05
CA ARG A 26 7.34 9.45 -4.36
C ARG A 26 8.14 9.00 -3.16
N GLN A 27 7.54 9.07 -1.99
CA GLN A 27 8.17 8.70 -0.74
C GLN A 27 8.42 7.17 -0.70
N PRO A 28 9.55 6.73 -0.14
CA PRO A 28 9.85 5.32 -0.07
C PRO A 28 8.78 4.56 0.72
N ALA A 29 8.29 3.46 0.16
CA ALA A 29 7.33 2.58 0.81
C ALA A 29 8.05 1.33 1.33
N THR A 30 7.72 0.89 2.53
CA THR A 30 8.30 -0.31 3.13
C THR A 30 7.21 -1.31 3.50
N LEU A 31 7.38 -2.54 3.01
CA LEU A 31 6.63 -3.72 3.44
C LEU A 31 7.38 -4.36 4.60
N TYR A 32 6.70 -4.49 5.74
CA TYR A 32 7.18 -5.22 6.91
C TYR A 32 6.49 -6.56 6.99
N VAL A 33 7.24 -7.64 7.18
CA VAL A 33 6.72 -8.99 7.36
C VAL A 33 7.10 -9.50 8.75
N CYS A 34 6.10 -9.93 9.51
CA CYS A 34 6.28 -10.48 10.85
C CYS A 34 6.81 -11.91 10.78
N ARG A 35 7.99 -12.18 11.36
CA ARG A 35 8.59 -13.52 11.40
C ARG A 35 8.06 -14.39 12.53
N SER A 36 7.62 -13.80 13.64
CA SER A 36 7.19 -14.55 14.83
C SER A 36 5.77 -15.11 14.76
N CYS A 37 5.05 -14.91 13.64
CA CYS A 37 3.72 -15.48 13.44
C CYS A 37 3.75 -17.00 13.46
N VAL A 38 2.89 -17.59 14.27
CA VAL A 38 2.77 -19.04 14.45
C VAL A 38 1.69 -19.62 13.53
N TRP A 39 1.67 -20.94 13.35
CA TRP A 39 0.63 -21.62 12.58
C TRP A 39 -0.71 -21.62 13.30
N SER A 40 -0.67 -21.99 14.58
CA SER A 40 -1.81 -21.97 15.50
C SER A 40 -1.31 -21.98 16.94
N GLU A 41 -2.21 -21.90 17.90
CA GLU A 41 -1.86 -22.06 19.31
C GLU A 41 -1.35 -23.47 19.62
N ALA A 42 -1.93 -24.49 18.97
CA ALA A 42 -1.54 -25.88 19.14
C ALA A 42 -0.28 -26.26 18.36
N GLN A 43 -0.04 -25.63 17.22
CA GLN A 43 1.13 -25.87 16.38
C GLN A 43 1.86 -24.56 16.12
N ARG A 44 2.86 -24.27 16.94
CA ARG A 44 3.59 -23.00 16.85
C ARG A 44 4.60 -22.98 15.70
N GLU A 45 5.21 -24.11 15.41
CA GLU A 45 6.27 -24.27 14.42
C GLU A 45 6.01 -25.51 13.55
N ARG A 46 6.52 -25.50 12.34
CA ARG A 46 6.59 -26.62 11.41
C ARG A 46 8.01 -26.63 10.83
N ASP A 47 8.69 -27.78 10.89
CA ASP A 47 10.07 -27.92 10.47
C ASP A 47 11.00 -26.87 11.14
N ASP A 48 10.85 -26.67 12.46
CA ASP A 48 11.56 -25.69 13.28
C ASP A 48 11.42 -24.23 12.81
N ARG A 49 10.37 -23.95 12.01
CA ARG A 49 10.10 -22.63 11.42
C ARG A 49 8.68 -22.18 11.73
N ARG A 50 8.52 -20.86 11.84
CA ARG A 50 7.22 -20.22 12.04
C ARG A 50 6.53 -19.94 10.71
N GLN A 51 5.21 -19.80 10.73
CA GLN A 51 4.43 -19.45 9.55
C GLN A 51 4.90 -18.15 8.91
N GLY A 52 5.34 -17.18 9.73
CA GLY A 52 5.88 -15.90 9.25
C GLY A 52 7.14 -16.05 8.39
N ASP A 53 7.99 -17.04 8.67
CA ASP A 53 9.19 -17.31 7.87
C ASP A 53 8.81 -17.89 6.50
N PHE A 54 7.78 -18.74 6.42
CA PHE A 54 7.29 -19.28 5.16
C PHE A 54 6.64 -18.17 4.28
N LEU A 55 5.85 -17.28 4.90
CA LEU A 55 5.30 -16.14 4.18
C LEU A 55 6.42 -15.22 3.64
N LEU A 56 7.43 -14.94 4.44
CA LEU A 56 8.58 -14.13 4.04
C LEU A 56 9.33 -14.77 2.87
N GLU A 57 9.56 -16.07 2.91
CA GLU A 57 10.20 -16.83 1.84
C GLU A 57 9.38 -16.76 0.55
N ALA A 58 8.07 -17.00 0.62
CA ALA A 58 7.18 -16.91 -0.53
C ALA A 58 7.17 -15.50 -1.16
N ILE A 59 7.25 -14.45 -0.35
CA ILE A 59 7.39 -13.06 -0.82
C ILE A 59 8.73 -12.87 -1.51
N ASN A 60 9.85 -13.32 -0.92
CA ASN A 60 11.19 -13.19 -1.52
C ASN A 60 11.28 -13.88 -2.87
N GLN A 61 10.79 -15.12 -3.00
CA GLN A 61 10.75 -15.86 -4.27
C GLN A 61 9.99 -15.10 -5.38
N LYS A 62 8.94 -14.37 -5.02
CA LYS A 62 8.21 -13.54 -6.00
C LYS A 62 8.98 -12.27 -6.36
N ILE A 63 9.69 -11.65 -5.42
CA ILE A 63 10.54 -10.46 -5.66
C ILE A 63 11.70 -10.81 -6.61
N GLU A 64 12.28 -12.00 -6.49
CA GLU A 64 13.32 -12.48 -7.40
C GLU A 64 12.85 -12.54 -8.87
N ARG A 65 11.56 -12.86 -9.07
CA ARG A 65 10.93 -12.94 -10.42
C ARG A 65 10.40 -11.58 -10.91
N ALA A 66 9.96 -10.73 -10.01
CA ALA A 66 9.40 -9.42 -10.31
C ALA A 66 9.87 -8.41 -9.24
N PRO A 67 10.88 -7.59 -9.54
CA PRO A 67 11.44 -6.63 -8.59
C PRO A 67 10.40 -5.66 -8.04
N LEU A 68 10.60 -5.21 -6.81
CA LEU A 68 9.75 -4.21 -6.17
C LEU A 68 9.77 -2.88 -6.93
N PRO A 69 8.72 -2.05 -6.80
CA PRO A 69 8.72 -0.68 -7.30
C PRO A 69 9.95 0.09 -6.80
N GLN A 70 10.50 0.96 -7.65
CA GLN A 70 11.62 1.82 -7.26
C GLN A 70 11.30 2.58 -5.97
N ASN A 71 12.26 2.69 -5.06
CA ASN A 71 12.09 3.32 -3.73
C ASN A 71 11.12 2.57 -2.81
N SER A 72 10.84 1.29 -3.05
CA SER A 72 10.18 0.44 -2.08
C SER A 72 11.13 -0.62 -1.54
N GLY A 73 10.81 -1.16 -0.36
CA GLY A 73 11.66 -2.14 0.29
C GLY A 73 10.87 -3.16 1.10
N LEU A 74 11.51 -4.30 1.37
CA LEU A 74 11.04 -5.35 2.24
C LEU A 74 11.89 -5.39 3.51
N ARG A 75 11.23 -5.49 4.67
CA ARG A 75 11.88 -5.71 5.97
C ARG A 75 11.21 -6.84 6.74
N ALA A 76 11.99 -7.84 7.08
CA ALA A 76 11.59 -8.82 8.06
C ALA A 76 11.71 -8.22 9.47
N VAL A 77 10.66 -8.34 10.27
CA VAL A 77 10.63 -7.85 11.67
C VAL A 77 10.25 -8.97 12.60
N HIS A 78 10.72 -8.90 13.85
CA HIS A 78 10.41 -9.94 14.82
C HIS A 78 8.92 -10.04 15.09
N CYS A 79 8.24 -8.91 15.39
CA CYS A 79 6.82 -8.90 15.71
C CYS A 79 6.12 -7.62 15.24
N LEU A 80 4.88 -7.77 14.73
CA LEU A 80 3.96 -6.68 14.41
C LEU A 80 2.79 -6.57 15.40
N ASN A 81 2.90 -7.26 16.55
CA ASN A 81 1.88 -7.28 17.61
C ASN A 81 0.48 -7.70 17.14
N GLY A 82 0.41 -8.71 16.28
CA GLY A 82 -0.83 -9.30 15.77
C GLY A 82 -0.90 -10.81 16.00
N CYS A 83 -0.33 -11.33 17.11
CA CYS A 83 -0.15 -12.76 17.33
C CYS A 83 -1.46 -13.55 17.43
N LYS A 84 -2.58 -12.91 17.79
CA LYS A 84 -3.91 -13.56 17.81
C LYS A 84 -4.46 -13.83 16.39
N THR A 85 -3.91 -13.17 15.38
CA THR A 85 -4.38 -13.22 14.00
C THR A 85 -3.21 -13.34 13.02
N PRO A 86 -2.44 -14.45 13.10
CA PRO A 86 -1.28 -14.68 12.24
C PRO A 86 -1.73 -15.00 10.78
N CYS A 87 -0.89 -14.81 9.71
CA CYS A 87 0.29 -13.98 9.74
C CYS A 87 -0.02 -12.50 9.53
N ASN A 88 0.99 -11.65 9.81
CA ASN A 88 0.82 -10.20 9.74
C ASN A 88 1.87 -9.58 8.82
N VAL A 89 1.43 -8.63 8.00
CA VAL A 89 2.28 -7.70 7.26
C VAL A 89 1.84 -6.27 7.51
N ALA A 90 2.77 -5.32 7.36
CA ALA A 90 2.44 -3.91 7.46
C ALA A 90 3.09 -3.11 6.34
N PHE A 91 2.39 -2.06 5.90
CA PHE A 91 2.86 -1.11 4.88
C PHE A 91 3.04 0.24 5.53
N ARG A 92 4.19 0.86 5.30
CA ARG A 92 4.50 2.21 5.79
C ARG A 92 5.27 3.01 4.76
N ALA A 93 4.93 4.30 4.70
CA ALA A 93 5.70 5.32 3.98
C ALA A 93 5.55 6.65 4.72
N PRO A 94 6.52 7.56 4.63
CA PRO A 94 6.39 8.92 5.16
C PRO A 94 5.13 9.61 4.60
N GLY A 95 4.38 10.29 5.45
CA GLY A 95 3.17 11.02 5.05
C GLY A 95 1.98 10.18 4.63
N LYS A 96 2.07 8.84 4.69
CA LYS A 96 0.96 7.94 4.35
C LYS A 96 0.42 7.23 5.58
N HIS A 97 -0.85 6.77 5.48
CA HIS A 97 -1.42 5.88 6.50
C HIS A 97 -0.58 4.62 6.62
N GLY A 98 -0.27 4.20 7.84
CA GLY A 98 0.26 2.88 8.11
C GLY A 98 -0.87 1.85 8.08
N LEU A 99 -0.70 0.76 7.34
CA LEU A 99 -1.70 -0.29 7.19
C LEU A 99 -1.14 -1.61 7.69
N ARG A 100 -1.95 -2.42 8.41
CA ARG A 100 -1.59 -3.78 8.77
C ARG A 100 -2.68 -4.74 8.35
N PHE A 101 -2.27 -5.78 7.63
CA PHE A 101 -3.10 -6.92 7.27
C PHE A 101 -2.75 -8.10 8.16
N SER A 102 -3.75 -8.88 8.52
CA SER A 102 -3.65 -10.06 9.37
C SER A 102 -4.36 -11.25 8.72
N HIS A 103 -4.30 -12.44 9.33
CA HIS A 103 -4.86 -13.68 8.78
C HIS A 103 -4.30 -14.04 7.40
N LEU A 104 -3.02 -13.79 7.18
CA LEU A 104 -2.38 -14.09 5.92
C LEU A 104 -1.78 -15.48 5.93
N THR A 105 -1.78 -16.09 4.76
CA THR A 105 -1.08 -17.34 4.48
C THR A 105 0.01 -17.11 3.43
N LEU A 106 0.81 -18.11 3.14
CA LEU A 106 1.86 -18.01 2.12
C LEU A 106 1.28 -17.79 0.71
N GLU A 107 0.04 -18.22 0.44
CA GLU A 107 -0.66 -18.01 -0.82
C GLU A 107 -0.91 -16.52 -1.09
N ASN A 108 -1.07 -15.72 -0.04
CA ASN A 108 -1.28 -14.27 -0.18
C ASN A 108 -0.01 -13.48 -0.58
N ALA A 109 1.15 -14.14 -0.71
CA ALA A 109 2.41 -13.45 -1.03
C ALA A 109 2.34 -12.57 -2.30
N GLY A 110 1.65 -13.06 -3.35
CA GLY A 110 1.47 -12.29 -4.59
C GLY A 110 0.59 -11.07 -4.42
N GLU A 111 -0.50 -11.21 -3.68
CA GLU A 111 -1.45 -10.14 -3.41
C GLU A 111 -0.84 -9.07 -2.49
N VAL A 112 -0.01 -9.47 -1.53
CA VAL A 112 0.75 -8.55 -0.67
C VAL A 112 1.68 -7.67 -1.53
N LEU A 113 2.35 -8.23 -2.51
CA LEU A 113 3.22 -7.47 -3.42
C LEU A 113 2.42 -6.59 -4.39
N SER A 114 1.30 -7.08 -4.92
CA SER A 114 0.39 -6.28 -5.74
C SER A 114 -0.15 -5.08 -4.95
N PHE A 115 -0.55 -5.30 -3.69
CA PHE A 115 -1.01 -4.23 -2.81
C PHE A 115 0.09 -3.21 -2.48
N LEU A 116 1.35 -3.63 -2.35
CA LEU A 116 2.48 -2.70 -2.18
C LEU A 116 2.56 -1.70 -3.33
N GLY A 117 2.31 -2.15 -4.57
CA GLY A 117 2.23 -1.28 -5.74
C GLY A 117 1.11 -0.24 -5.62
N ALA A 118 -0.12 -0.68 -5.31
CA ALA A 118 -1.27 0.20 -5.12
C ALA A 118 -1.05 1.19 -3.97
N TYR A 119 -0.48 0.73 -2.85
CA TYR A 119 -0.12 1.57 -1.71
C TYR A 119 0.96 2.60 -2.07
N PHE A 120 1.96 2.20 -2.87
CA PHE A 120 3.01 3.10 -3.34
C PHE A 120 2.46 4.22 -4.22
N GLU A 121 1.51 3.91 -5.11
CA GLU A 121 0.85 4.87 -6.00
C GLU A 121 -0.14 5.79 -5.26
N SER A 122 -0.76 5.35 -4.19
CA SER A 122 -1.69 6.14 -3.39
C SER A 122 -0.99 7.36 -2.77
N GLU A 123 -1.57 8.55 -2.88
CA GLU A 123 -0.98 9.79 -2.35
C GLU A 123 -0.85 9.76 -0.81
N VAL A 124 -1.86 9.25 -0.13
CA VAL A 124 -1.93 9.24 1.34
C VAL A 124 -1.92 7.83 1.95
N GLY A 125 -1.72 6.79 1.13
CA GLY A 125 -1.76 5.39 1.60
C GLY A 125 -3.16 4.90 1.96
N ASN A 126 -4.20 5.66 1.62
CA ASN A 126 -5.59 5.25 1.80
C ASN A 126 -6.09 4.61 0.49
N VAL A 127 -5.80 3.31 0.33
CA VAL A 127 -6.23 2.54 -0.85
C VAL A 127 -7.71 2.19 -0.70
N PRO A 128 -8.56 2.50 -1.70
CA PRO A 128 -9.97 2.11 -1.70
C PRO A 128 -10.13 0.59 -1.64
N GLU A 129 -11.23 0.12 -1.04
CA GLU A 129 -11.51 -1.33 -0.91
C GLU A 129 -11.55 -2.03 -2.27
N ALA A 130 -12.05 -1.36 -3.31
CA ALA A 130 -12.10 -1.89 -4.67
C ALA A 130 -10.70 -2.19 -5.26
N ASP A 131 -9.67 -1.44 -4.84
CA ASP A 131 -8.30 -1.58 -5.30
C ASP A 131 -7.47 -2.53 -4.41
N ILE A 132 -8.08 -3.06 -3.33
CA ILE A 132 -7.47 -4.10 -2.50
C ILE A 132 -7.62 -5.44 -3.22
N PRO A 133 -6.52 -6.19 -3.45
CA PRO A 133 -6.58 -7.54 -4.01
C PRO A 133 -7.57 -8.43 -3.24
N GLU A 134 -8.28 -9.29 -3.96
CA GLU A 134 -9.40 -10.07 -3.41
C GLU A 134 -9.03 -10.86 -2.15
N GLY A 135 -7.91 -11.58 -2.17
CA GLY A 135 -7.47 -12.36 -1.00
C GLY A 135 -6.97 -11.53 0.18
N LEU A 136 -6.88 -10.19 0.05
CA LEU A 136 -6.58 -9.27 1.14
C LEU A 136 -7.81 -8.51 1.65
N ARG A 137 -8.95 -8.58 0.96
CA ARG A 137 -10.20 -7.92 1.39
C ARG A 137 -10.65 -8.49 2.73
N GLY A 138 -11.12 -7.62 3.63
CA GLY A 138 -11.51 -8.00 4.98
C GLY A 138 -10.35 -8.35 5.92
N LYS A 139 -9.09 -8.36 5.44
CA LYS A 139 -7.90 -8.68 6.25
C LYS A 139 -7.16 -7.45 6.76
N LEU A 140 -7.59 -6.24 6.40
CA LEU A 140 -7.04 -4.98 6.94
C LEU A 140 -7.50 -4.82 8.40
N THR A 141 -6.59 -4.98 9.34
CA THR A 141 -6.90 -4.97 10.78
C THR A 141 -6.47 -3.70 11.50
N VAL A 142 -5.53 -2.96 10.94
CA VAL A 142 -5.09 -1.67 11.51
C VAL A 142 -4.86 -0.65 10.41
N ARG A 143 -5.39 0.55 10.65
CA ARG A 143 -5.13 1.74 9.84
C ARG A 143 -4.69 2.85 10.80
N THR A 144 -3.44 3.28 10.70
CA THR A 144 -2.88 4.36 11.52
C THR A 144 -2.69 5.59 10.65
N PRO A 145 -3.22 6.76 11.01
CA PRO A 145 -2.98 7.98 10.28
C PRO A 145 -1.48 8.33 10.26
N PRO A 146 -1.01 9.09 9.26
CA PRO A 146 0.35 9.58 9.27
C PRO A 146 0.56 10.48 10.50
N PRO A 147 1.78 10.51 11.07
CA PRO A 147 2.08 11.43 12.16
C PRO A 147 1.85 12.87 11.69
N PRO A 148 1.37 13.76 12.57
CA PRO A 148 1.20 15.17 12.21
C PRO A 148 2.55 15.75 11.76
N ILE A 149 2.50 16.55 10.69
CA ILE A 149 3.68 17.32 10.27
C ILE A 149 4.01 18.26 11.41
N ARG A 150 5.08 17.99 12.15
CA ARG A 150 5.58 18.95 13.14
C ARG A 150 6.07 20.17 12.35
N SER A 151 5.30 21.25 12.39
CA SER A 151 5.83 22.55 12.06
C SER A 151 6.95 22.81 13.06
N ILE A 152 8.19 22.77 12.60
CA ILE A 152 9.33 23.20 13.41
C ILE A 152 9.21 24.72 13.47
N ASN A 153 8.37 25.24 14.37
CA ASN A 153 8.50 26.59 14.83
C ASN A 153 9.84 26.65 15.54
N ARG A 154 10.87 27.10 14.82
CA ARG A 154 12.10 27.55 15.45
C ARG A 154 11.69 28.68 16.39
N LEU A 155 11.67 28.38 17.68
CA LEU A 155 11.71 29.39 18.71
C LEU A 155 12.99 30.20 18.44
N LYS A 156 12.82 31.44 18.01
CA LYS A 156 13.87 32.43 18.00
C LYS A 156 14.12 32.91 19.43
#